data_48cfa84d4ae7b375bea124bc785d67f4
#
_entry.id   48cfa84d4ae7b375bea124bc785d67f4
#
_cell.length_a   1.000
_cell.length_b   1.000
_cell.length_c   1.000
_cell.angle_alpha   90.00
_cell.angle_beta   90.00
_cell.angle_gamma   90.00
#
_symmetry.space_group_name_H-M   'P 1'
#
loop_
_entity.id
_entity.type
_entity.pdbx_description
1 polymer ?
#
loop_
_entity_poly.entity_id
_entity_poly.type
_entity_poly.pdbx_seq_one_letter_code
_entity_poly.pdbx_strand_id
1 'polypeptide(L)'
;MRVVLAFLLFVLPQAVESEKHPLDLEPLLQDPAALQKLTVVYQPPVRKGWVQLFFVRGDGSLILQANPDRPMAVTDIPTCRAKVSQDVVKNLVRLIIQRHFFELPEKQFIFIYAAQGNEELELHTIRIDDGLAKTSRTFGVGKFAGKEEKIPPDFSAIEDELKRLKDSAFPPDGKPCHFAPAIKF
;
A
#
# COMPACT_ATOMS: atom_id res chain seq x y z
N MET A 1 -33.01 -61.10 3.28
CA MET A 1 -32.94 -59.62 3.50
C MET A 1 -31.47 -59.20 3.29
N ARG A 2 -31.12 -58.61 2.18
CA ARG A 2 -29.75 -58.12 1.89
C ARG A 2 -29.76 -56.60 2.05
N VAL A 3 -29.04 -56.09 3.05
CA VAL A 3 -28.85 -54.66 3.27
C VAL A 3 -27.70 -54.22 2.36
N VAL A 4 -27.99 -53.34 1.42
CA VAL A 4 -26.98 -52.67 0.55
C VAL A 4 -26.60 -51.36 1.28
N LEU A 5 -25.39 -51.30 1.79
CA LEU A 5 -24.82 -50.11 2.37
C LEU A 5 -24.27 -49.23 1.22
N ALA A 6 -24.97 -48.13 0.93
CA ALA A 6 -24.47 -47.11 -0.02
C ALA A 6 -23.48 -46.21 0.67
N PHE A 7 -22.19 -46.27 0.26
CA PHE A 7 -21.15 -45.33 0.66
C PHE A 7 -21.32 -44.03 -0.15
N LEU A 8 -21.78 -42.99 0.52
CA LEU A 8 -21.73 -41.62 -0.02
C LEU A 8 -20.29 -41.08 0.11
N LEU A 9 -19.58 -41.05 -1.01
CA LEU A 9 -18.30 -40.35 -1.12
C LEU A 9 -18.57 -38.83 -1.10
N PHE A 10 -18.33 -38.19 0.03
CA PHE A 10 -18.25 -36.75 0.12
C PHE A 10 -16.94 -36.29 -0.54
N VAL A 11 -17.03 -35.78 -1.76
CA VAL A 11 -15.96 -35.03 -2.38
C VAL A 11 -15.95 -33.64 -1.72
N LEU A 12 -15.06 -33.44 -0.74
CA LEU A 12 -14.77 -32.11 -0.22
C LEU A 12 -14.15 -31.28 -1.35
N PRO A 13 -14.65 -30.08 -1.62
CA PRO A 13 -13.97 -29.18 -2.54
C PRO A 13 -12.60 -28.86 -1.95
N GLN A 14 -11.56 -29.28 -2.63
CA GLN A 14 -10.21 -28.81 -2.34
C GLN A 14 -10.23 -27.31 -2.57
N ALA A 15 -10.01 -26.56 -1.49
CA ALA A 15 -9.72 -25.13 -1.59
C ALA A 15 -8.50 -25.02 -2.50
N VAL A 16 -8.69 -24.47 -3.70
CA VAL A 16 -7.60 -24.08 -4.58
C VAL A 16 -6.85 -22.99 -3.80
N GLU A 17 -5.75 -23.37 -3.12
CA GLU A 17 -4.77 -22.40 -2.67
C GLU A 17 -4.35 -21.64 -3.93
N SER A 18 -4.83 -20.41 -4.04
CA SER A 18 -4.35 -19.46 -5.04
C SER A 18 -2.83 -19.36 -4.82
N GLU A 19 -2.05 -19.98 -5.69
CA GLU A 19 -0.60 -19.78 -5.75
C GLU A 19 -0.40 -18.26 -5.79
N LYS A 20 0.12 -17.71 -4.69
CA LYS A 20 0.56 -16.31 -4.66
C LYS A 20 1.72 -16.21 -5.63
N HIS A 21 1.43 -15.84 -6.87
CA HIS A 21 2.49 -15.45 -7.79
C HIS A 21 3.27 -14.31 -7.11
N PRO A 22 4.59 -14.49 -6.91
CA PRO A 22 5.40 -13.39 -6.39
C PRO A 22 5.27 -12.22 -7.37
N LEU A 23 5.00 -11.04 -6.82
CA LEU A 23 4.90 -9.83 -7.63
C LEU A 23 6.26 -9.58 -8.28
N ASP A 24 6.33 -9.66 -9.62
CA ASP A 24 7.52 -9.37 -10.41
C ASP A 24 7.32 -8.07 -11.17
N LEU A 25 8.11 -7.05 -10.87
CA LEU A 25 8.03 -5.74 -11.49
C LEU A 25 8.95 -5.57 -12.70
N GLU A 26 9.90 -6.47 -12.95
CA GLU A 26 10.82 -6.38 -14.08
C GLU A 26 10.10 -6.29 -15.44
N PRO A 27 9.05 -7.10 -15.72
CA PRO A 27 8.30 -7.00 -16.96
C PRO A 27 7.65 -5.63 -17.18
N LEU A 28 7.27 -4.93 -16.11
CA LEU A 28 6.61 -3.61 -16.22
C LEU A 28 7.54 -2.54 -16.80
N LEU A 29 8.86 -2.72 -16.66
CA LEU A 29 9.84 -1.79 -17.22
C LEU A 29 9.92 -1.88 -18.75
N GLN A 30 9.57 -3.03 -19.31
CA GLN A 30 9.65 -3.35 -20.75
C GLN A 30 8.30 -3.14 -21.46
N ASP A 31 7.18 -3.35 -20.76
CA ASP A 31 5.84 -3.24 -21.32
C ASP A 31 5.09 -2.01 -20.78
N PRO A 32 4.92 -0.95 -21.60
CA PRO A 32 4.17 0.24 -21.20
C PRO A 32 2.70 -0.03 -20.85
N ALA A 33 2.07 -1.05 -21.47
CA ALA A 33 0.68 -1.39 -21.19
C ALA A 33 0.54 -2.10 -19.83
N ALA A 34 1.49 -2.96 -19.49
CA ALA A 34 1.57 -3.57 -18.18
C ALA A 34 1.89 -2.51 -17.10
N LEU A 35 2.81 -1.59 -17.39
CA LEU A 35 3.15 -0.51 -16.46
C LEU A 35 1.91 0.33 -16.09
N GLN A 36 0.99 0.59 -17.02
CA GLN A 36 -0.22 1.38 -16.75
C GLN A 36 -1.12 0.77 -15.65
N LYS A 37 -1.04 -0.53 -15.42
CA LYS A 37 -1.81 -1.22 -14.36
C LYS A 37 -1.20 -1.03 -12.97
N LEU A 38 0.06 -0.63 -12.90
CA LEU A 38 0.75 -0.43 -11.63
C LEU A 38 0.09 0.67 -10.80
N THR A 39 -0.04 0.40 -9.51
CA THR A 39 -0.37 1.41 -8.51
C THR A 39 0.53 1.20 -7.29
N VAL A 40 1.28 2.23 -6.93
CA VAL A 40 2.05 2.29 -5.68
C VAL A 40 1.31 3.23 -4.74
N VAL A 41 0.99 2.77 -3.54
CA VAL A 41 0.30 3.57 -2.53
C VAL A 41 1.22 3.73 -1.32
N TYR A 42 1.50 4.95 -0.96
CA TYR A 42 2.21 5.30 0.27
C TYR A 42 1.24 5.90 1.28
N GLN A 43 1.25 5.33 2.46
CA GLN A 43 0.51 5.82 3.62
C GLN A 43 1.51 6.20 4.71
N PRO A 44 1.76 7.50 4.92
CA PRO A 44 2.51 7.99 6.06
C PRO A 44 1.75 7.78 7.38
N PRO A 45 2.38 7.98 8.53
CA PRO A 45 1.71 7.92 9.82
C PRO A 45 0.49 8.83 9.90
N VAL A 46 -0.52 8.35 10.61
CA VAL A 46 -1.75 9.11 10.88
C VAL A 46 -1.40 10.38 11.68
N ARG A 47 -1.88 11.52 11.22
CA ARG A 47 -1.68 12.80 11.91
C ARG A 47 -3.01 13.51 12.14
N LYS A 48 -3.27 13.91 13.38
CA LYS A 48 -4.47 14.69 13.77
C LYS A 48 -5.79 14.06 13.29
N GLY A 49 -5.89 12.73 13.34
CA GLY A 49 -7.09 12.00 12.90
C GLY A 49 -7.30 11.93 11.39
N TRP A 50 -6.26 12.22 10.59
CA TRP A 50 -6.29 12.13 9.14
C TRP A 50 -5.23 11.15 8.63
N VAL A 51 -5.66 10.30 7.70
CA VAL A 51 -4.79 9.40 6.94
C VAL A 51 -4.54 10.05 5.58
N GLN A 52 -3.28 10.31 5.27
CA GLN A 52 -2.90 10.68 3.92
C GLN A 52 -2.63 9.42 3.10
N LEU A 53 -3.15 9.36 1.86
CA LEU A 53 -2.83 8.32 0.91
C LEU A 53 -2.25 9.00 -0.34
N PHE A 54 -1.02 8.64 -0.67
CA PHE A 54 -0.36 9.10 -1.88
C PHE A 54 -0.25 7.95 -2.87
N PHE A 55 -0.83 8.15 -4.06
CA PHE A 55 -0.85 7.15 -5.13
C PHE A 55 0.06 7.60 -6.27
N VAL A 56 0.90 6.68 -6.72
CA VAL A 56 1.65 6.79 -7.98
C VAL A 56 1.12 5.72 -8.92
N ARG A 57 0.55 6.12 -10.05
CA ARG A 57 0.03 5.19 -11.07
C ARG A 57 1.00 5.04 -12.23
N GLY A 58 0.98 3.88 -12.86
CA GLY A 58 1.85 3.57 -13.99
C GLY A 58 1.66 4.44 -15.22
N ASP A 59 0.51 5.12 -15.35
CA ASP A 59 0.26 6.13 -16.39
C ASP A 59 0.89 7.50 -16.07
N GLY A 60 1.60 7.62 -14.95
CA GLY A 60 2.20 8.87 -14.46
C GLY A 60 1.26 9.73 -13.62
N SER A 61 0.02 9.31 -13.36
CA SER A 61 -0.90 10.07 -12.52
C SER A 61 -0.47 9.97 -11.05
N LEU A 62 -0.38 11.12 -10.38
CA LEU A 62 -0.17 11.26 -8.95
C LEU A 62 -1.46 11.72 -8.29
N ILE A 63 -1.84 11.07 -7.20
CA ILE A 63 -3.05 11.40 -6.47
C ILE A 63 -2.71 11.48 -4.97
N LEU A 64 -3.07 12.58 -4.33
CA LEU A 64 -2.99 12.76 -2.89
C LEU A 64 -4.41 12.88 -2.33
N GLN A 65 -4.76 11.99 -1.41
CA GLN A 65 -6.03 11.99 -0.69
C GLN A 65 -5.79 12.18 0.81
N ALA A 66 -6.68 12.91 1.47
CA ALA A 66 -6.71 13.00 2.92
C ALA A 66 -8.03 12.38 3.42
N ASN A 67 -7.95 11.23 4.03
CA ASN A 67 -9.08 10.50 4.57
C ASN A 67 -9.16 10.71 6.10
N PRO A 68 -10.36 10.84 6.70
CA PRO A 68 -10.49 10.79 8.14
C PRO A 68 -10.08 9.39 8.63
N ASP A 69 -9.36 9.33 9.76
CA ASP A 69 -8.91 8.08 10.38
C ASP A 69 -10.07 7.21 10.88
N ARG A 70 -11.23 7.81 11.14
CA ARG A 70 -12.44 7.09 11.53
C ARG A 70 -13.46 7.15 10.40
N PRO A 71 -14.26 6.09 10.19
CA PRO A 71 -15.32 6.08 9.19
C PRO A 71 -16.38 7.11 9.62
N MET A 72 -16.20 8.34 9.16
CA MET A 72 -17.25 9.34 9.15
C MET A 72 -17.88 9.29 7.77
N ALA A 73 -19.18 9.59 7.68
CA ALA A 73 -19.84 9.77 6.40
C ALA A 73 -19.31 11.05 5.72
N VAL A 74 -18.09 11.00 5.23
CA VAL A 74 -17.49 12.08 4.45
C VAL A 74 -17.88 11.86 3.02
N THR A 75 -18.75 12.71 2.50
CA THR A 75 -19.21 12.66 1.11
C THR A 75 -18.12 13.09 0.14
N ASP A 76 -17.19 13.95 0.58
CA ASP A 76 -16.13 14.50 -0.25
C ASP A 76 -14.76 14.33 0.44
N ILE A 77 -13.91 13.48 -0.15
CA ILE A 77 -12.54 13.30 0.32
C ILE A 77 -11.65 14.31 -0.41
N PRO A 78 -10.91 15.18 0.31
CA PRO A 78 -9.96 16.10 -0.32
C PRO A 78 -8.97 15.32 -1.18
N THR A 79 -8.94 15.64 -2.48
CA THR A 79 -8.12 14.91 -3.46
C THR A 79 -7.39 15.89 -4.35
N CYS A 80 -6.07 15.76 -4.42
CA CYS A 80 -5.22 16.47 -5.37
C CYS A 80 -4.77 15.54 -6.47
N ARG A 81 -4.57 16.10 -7.67
CA ARG A 81 -4.06 15.35 -8.83
C ARG A 81 -2.92 16.11 -9.49
N ALA A 82 -1.89 15.38 -9.87
CA ALA A 82 -0.78 15.87 -10.67
C ALA A 82 -0.36 14.79 -11.66
N LYS A 83 0.61 15.09 -12.52
CA LYS A 83 1.13 14.13 -13.48
C LYS A 83 2.63 14.27 -13.60
N VAL A 84 3.30 13.13 -13.74
CA VAL A 84 4.74 13.01 -14.04
C VAL A 84 4.93 12.20 -15.31
N SER A 85 6.15 12.22 -15.86
CA SER A 85 6.48 11.37 -16.99
C SER A 85 6.53 9.89 -16.58
N GLN A 86 6.31 8.98 -17.52
CA GLN A 86 6.47 7.55 -17.27
C GLN A 86 7.89 7.18 -16.85
N ASP A 87 8.90 7.95 -17.26
CA ASP A 87 10.29 7.70 -16.85
C ASP A 87 10.47 7.88 -15.32
N VAL A 88 9.77 8.84 -14.73
CA VAL A 88 9.76 9.00 -13.27
C VAL A 88 9.16 7.75 -12.59
N VAL A 89 8.05 7.23 -13.13
CA VAL A 89 7.44 5.99 -12.61
C VAL A 89 8.37 4.80 -12.78
N LYS A 90 9.01 4.65 -13.96
CA LYS A 90 10.00 3.59 -14.20
C LYS A 90 11.19 3.67 -13.25
N ASN A 91 11.66 4.88 -12.92
CA ASN A 91 12.73 5.07 -11.95
C ASN A 91 12.30 4.63 -10.55
N LEU A 92 11.06 4.94 -10.14
CA LEU A 92 10.51 4.43 -8.88
C LEU A 92 10.43 2.89 -8.88
N VAL A 93 9.97 2.28 -9.98
CA VAL A 93 9.92 0.81 -10.12
C VAL A 93 11.32 0.20 -9.99
N ARG A 94 12.34 0.77 -10.69
CA ARG A 94 13.73 0.32 -10.56
C ARG A 94 14.24 0.43 -9.12
N LEU A 95 13.92 1.52 -8.43
CA LEU A 95 14.29 1.69 -7.02
C LEU A 95 13.66 0.61 -6.14
N ILE A 96 12.37 0.31 -6.33
CA ILE A 96 11.65 -0.73 -5.58
C ILE A 96 12.32 -2.10 -5.77
N ILE A 97 12.69 -2.44 -7.02
CA ILE A 97 13.42 -3.68 -7.35
C ILE A 97 14.79 -3.69 -6.68
N GLN A 98 15.60 -2.63 -6.88
CA GLN A 98 16.96 -2.52 -6.34
C GLN A 98 17.01 -2.55 -4.82
N ARG A 99 15.94 -2.12 -4.14
CA ARG A 99 15.81 -2.14 -2.69
C ARG A 99 15.14 -3.41 -2.17
N HIS A 100 15.02 -4.43 -2.99
CA HIS A 100 14.49 -5.75 -2.60
C HIS A 100 13.20 -5.67 -1.77
N PHE A 101 12.27 -4.76 -2.19
CA PHE A 101 11.05 -4.47 -1.43
C PHE A 101 10.25 -5.73 -1.07
N PHE A 102 10.21 -6.72 -1.98
CA PHE A 102 9.43 -7.94 -1.80
C PHE A 102 10.09 -8.91 -0.82
N GLU A 103 11.39 -8.79 -0.59
CA GLU A 103 12.16 -9.59 0.37
C GLU A 103 12.09 -9.01 1.79
N LEU A 104 11.62 -7.76 1.94
CA LEU A 104 11.44 -7.15 3.24
C LEU A 104 10.45 -7.95 4.07
N PRO A 105 10.70 -8.13 5.39
CA PRO A 105 9.83 -8.90 6.25
C PRO A 105 8.43 -8.29 6.31
N GLU A 106 7.41 -9.13 6.20
CA GLU A 106 6.04 -8.72 6.45
C GLU A 106 5.80 -8.66 7.96
N LYS A 107 5.67 -7.45 8.50
CA LYS A 107 5.33 -7.26 9.91
C LYS A 107 3.83 -7.04 10.04
N GLN A 108 3.19 -7.89 10.83
CA GLN A 108 1.80 -7.68 11.23
C GLN A 108 1.78 -6.98 12.58
N PHE A 109 1.40 -5.70 12.57
CA PHE A 109 1.14 -4.97 13.80
C PHE A 109 -0.29 -5.27 14.24
N ILE A 110 -0.44 -6.25 15.14
CA ILE A 110 -1.73 -6.53 15.77
C ILE A 110 -1.91 -5.47 16.85
N PHE A 111 -2.70 -4.43 16.54
CA PHE A 111 -3.16 -3.50 17.56
C PHE A 111 -4.16 -4.20 18.47
N ILE A 112 -3.67 -4.83 19.51
CA ILE A 112 -4.50 -5.12 20.67
C ILE A 112 -4.72 -3.75 21.30
N TYR A 113 -5.92 -3.20 21.20
CA TYR A 113 -6.38 -2.07 21.99
C TYR A 113 -6.41 -2.47 23.47
N ALA A 114 -5.25 -2.77 24.03
CA ALA A 114 -5.07 -2.84 25.46
C ALA A 114 -4.83 -1.41 25.92
N ALA A 115 -5.76 -0.87 26.67
CA ALA A 115 -5.71 0.44 27.32
C ALA A 115 -4.60 0.51 28.36
N GLN A 116 -3.35 0.27 28.01
CA GLN A 116 -2.21 0.33 28.90
C GLN A 116 -0.98 0.85 28.16
N GLY A 117 -0.73 2.11 28.38
CA GLY A 117 0.59 2.70 28.19
C GLY A 117 0.79 3.43 26.86
N ASN A 118 1.45 4.55 26.97
CA ASN A 118 1.88 5.50 25.96
C ASN A 118 2.83 4.88 24.91
N GLU A 119 2.36 3.92 24.14
CA GLU A 119 3.11 3.39 23.00
C GLU A 119 2.75 4.24 21.77
N GLU A 120 3.54 5.27 21.52
CA GLU A 120 3.46 6.06 20.29
C GLU A 120 4.19 5.29 19.19
N LEU A 121 3.46 4.47 18.43
CA LEU A 121 3.98 3.81 17.24
C LEU A 121 3.46 4.53 15.99
N GLU A 122 4.36 5.12 15.23
CA GLU A 122 4.06 5.68 13.92
C GLU A 122 4.20 4.59 12.86
N LEU A 123 3.12 4.28 12.13
CA LEU A 123 3.14 3.27 11.07
C LEU A 123 3.29 3.90 9.71
N HIS A 124 4.21 3.34 8.94
CA HIS A 124 4.48 3.69 7.54
C HIS A 124 4.16 2.48 6.66
N THR A 125 3.30 2.65 5.67
CA THR A 125 2.90 1.55 4.79
C THR A 125 3.15 1.91 3.33
N ILE A 126 3.76 0.97 2.60
CA ILE A 126 3.85 1.00 1.14
C ILE A 126 3.13 -0.24 0.61
N ARG A 127 2.19 -0.03 -0.32
CA ARG A 127 1.47 -1.08 -1.02
C ARG A 127 1.72 -0.97 -2.52
N ILE A 128 1.96 -2.09 -3.15
CA ILE A 128 2.18 -2.21 -4.59
C ILE A 128 1.13 -3.16 -5.15
N ASP A 129 0.51 -2.75 -6.25
CA ASP A 129 -0.53 -3.49 -6.98
C ASP A 129 -0.22 -3.36 -8.47
N ASP A 130 0.00 -4.47 -9.18
CA ASP A 130 0.25 -4.51 -10.63
C ASP A 130 -1.01 -4.84 -11.45
N GLY A 131 -2.16 -4.93 -10.77
CA GLY A 131 -3.44 -5.33 -11.34
C GLY A 131 -3.67 -6.85 -11.32
N LEU A 132 -2.67 -7.66 -10.99
CA LEU A 132 -2.77 -9.13 -10.85
C LEU A 132 -2.52 -9.55 -9.40
N ALA A 133 -1.54 -8.95 -8.75
CA ALA A 133 -1.16 -9.25 -7.39
C ALA A 133 -1.00 -7.97 -6.56
N LYS A 134 -1.13 -8.11 -5.24
CA LYS A 134 -0.96 -7.02 -4.27
C LYS A 134 0.03 -7.44 -3.19
N THR A 135 0.92 -6.53 -2.85
CA THR A 135 1.84 -6.71 -1.74
C THR A 135 1.92 -5.43 -0.91
N SER A 136 1.96 -5.56 0.40
CA SER A 136 2.17 -4.42 1.30
C SER A 136 3.30 -4.72 2.27
N ARG A 137 4.01 -3.67 2.68
CA ARG A 137 4.96 -3.70 3.79
C ARG A 137 4.64 -2.53 4.72
N THR A 138 4.58 -2.85 6.01
CA THR A 138 4.31 -1.87 7.06
C THR A 138 5.42 -1.94 8.07
N PHE A 139 5.98 -0.79 8.42
CA PHE A 139 7.00 -0.65 9.45
C PHE A 139 6.58 0.43 10.44
N GLY A 140 6.99 0.25 11.69
CA GLY A 140 6.74 1.20 12.77
C GLY A 140 8.01 1.92 13.20
N VAL A 141 7.85 3.14 13.68
CA VAL A 141 8.88 3.90 14.40
C VAL A 141 8.34 4.20 15.80
N GLY A 142 9.14 3.87 16.82
CA GLY A 142 8.74 4.06 18.20
C GLY A 142 8.84 2.80 19.02
N LYS A 143 8.07 2.69 20.09
CA LYS A 143 8.07 1.52 20.96
C LYS A 143 6.82 0.66 20.73
N PHE A 144 7.02 -0.62 20.51
CA PHE A 144 5.95 -1.61 20.41
C PHE A 144 6.27 -2.81 21.29
N ALA A 145 5.37 -3.15 22.22
CA ALA A 145 5.56 -4.24 23.19
C ALA A 145 6.92 -4.16 23.92
N GLY A 146 7.35 -2.95 24.29
CA GLY A 146 8.62 -2.68 24.99
C GLY A 146 9.88 -2.76 24.11
N LYS A 147 9.75 -3.03 22.81
CA LYS A 147 10.87 -3.06 21.85
C LYS A 147 10.86 -1.82 20.96
N GLU A 148 12.06 -1.29 20.70
CA GLU A 148 12.22 -0.20 19.74
C GLU A 148 12.08 -0.73 18.32
N GLU A 149 11.14 -0.16 17.54
CA GLU A 149 10.91 -0.47 16.14
C GLU A 149 11.57 0.59 15.27
N LYS A 150 12.21 0.15 14.18
CA LYS A 150 12.89 1.01 13.19
C LYS A 150 12.52 0.60 11.79
N ILE A 151 12.49 1.59 10.91
CA ILE A 151 12.29 1.36 9.48
C ILE A 151 13.59 0.80 8.89
N PRO A 152 13.55 -0.31 8.11
CA PRO A 152 14.70 -0.79 7.37
C PRO A 152 15.21 0.24 6.35
N PRO A 153 16.54 0.35 6.13
CA PRO A 153 17.10 1.33 5.18
C PRO A 153 16.52 1.21 3.76
N ASP A 154 16.27 0.00 3.28
CA ASP A 154 15.73 -0.21 1.93
C ASP A 154 14.28 0.27 1.82
N PHE A 155 13.45 0.07 2.85
CA PHE A 155 12.12 0.65 2.89
C PHE A 155 12.19 2.19 2.97
N SER A 156 13.07 2.73 3.83
CA SER A 156 13.24 4.17 3.99
C SER A 156 13.63 4.85 2.67
N ALA A 157 14.53 4.24 1.89
CA ALA A 157 14.93 4.80 0.60
C ALA A 157 13.75 4.91 -0.40
N ILE A 158 12.86 3.92 -0.43
CA ILE A 158 11.66 3.97 -1.28
C ILE A 158 10.68 5.01 -0.74
N GLU A 159 10.50 5.05 0.57
CA GLU A 159 9.64 6.02 1.24
C GLU A 159 10.09 7.46 0.97
N ASP A 160 11.39 7.74 1.06
CA ASP A 160 11.95 9.06 0.81
C ASP A 160 11.74 9.52 -0.63
N GLU A 161 11.84 8.62 -1.60
CA GLU A 161 11.51 8.93 -2.99
C GLU A 161 10.01 9.22 -3.16
N LEU A 162 9.12 8.46 -2.51
CA LEU A 162 7.68 8.71 -2.54
C LEU A 162 7.33 10.05 -1.88
N LYS A 163 7.99 10.41 -0.77
CA LYS A 163 7.87 11.73 -0.13
C LYS A 163 8.33 12.84 -1.06
N ARG A 164 9.50 12.67 -1.70
CA ARG A 164 10.05 13.64 -2.66
C ARG A 164 9.10 13.88 -3.83
N LEU A 165 8.54 12.82 -4.41
CA LEU A 165 7.55 12.92 -5.49
C LEU A 165 6.28 13.63 -5.02
N LYS A 166 5.78 13.28 -3.83
CA LYS A 166 4.60 13.92 -3.24
C LYS A 166 4.83 15.41 -3.02
N ASP A 167 5.93 15.78 -2.38
CA ASP A 167 6.20 17.18 -2.02
C ASP A 167 6.52 18.04 -3.25
N SER A 168 7.13 17.46 -4.28
CA SER A 168 7.34 18.13 -5.57
C SER A 168 6.02 18.40 -6.32
N ALA A 169 5.09 17.44 -6.29
CA ALA A 169 3.82 17.53 -6.99
C ALA A 169 2.76 18.33 -6.21
N PHE A 170 2.84 18.29 -4.88
CA PHE A 170 1.87 18.90 -3.96
C PHE A 170 2.62 19.65 -2.86
N PRO A 171 3.24 20.79 -3.17
CA PRO A 171 4.01 21.54 -2.18
C PRO A 171 3.14 21.98 -1.01
N PRO A 172 3.68 21.99 0.25
CA PRO A 172 2.92 22.31 1.45
C PRO A 172 2.24 23.69 1.42
N ASP A 173 2.88 24.65 0.73
CA ASP A 173 2.39 26.01 0.56
C ASP A 173 1.50 26.18 -0.67
N GLY A 174 1.22 25.08 -1.38
CA GLY A 174 0.38 25.06 -2.57
C GLY A 174 -1.07 25.41 -2.24
N LYS A 175 -1.78 25.93 -3.24
CA LYS A 175 -3.22 26.17 -3.14
C LYS A 175 -3.94 24.91 -2.67
N PRO A 176 -4.98 25.05 -1.82
CA PRO A 176 -5.70 23.91 -1.29
C PRO A 176 -6.14 22.99 -2.43
N CYS A 177 -5.95 21.70 -2.24
CA CYS A 177 -6.39 20.68 -3.17
C CYS A 177 -7.87 20.85 -3.47
N HIS A 178 -8.22 20.86 -4.74
CA HIS A 178 -9.62 20.84 -5.13
C HIS A 178 -10.25 19.52 -4.68
N PHE A 179 -11.42 19.61 -4.03
CA PHE A 179 -12.22 18.44 -3.71
C PHE A 179 -12.64 17.77 -5.01
N ALA A 180 -12.31 16.52 -5.18
CA ALA A 180 -12.89 15.67 -6.21
C ALA A 180 -13.79 14.64 -5.54
N PRO A 181 -14.90 14.22 -6.16
CA PRO A 181 -15.73 13.15 -5.60
C PRO A 181 -14.86 11.93 -5.32
N ALA A 182 -15.15 11.26 -4.20
CA ALA A 182 -14.43 10.07 -3.78
C ALA A 182 -14.41 9.05 -4.92
N ILE A 183 -13.23 8.58 -5.26
CA ILE A 183 -13.10 7.48 -6.22
C ILE A 183 -13.60 6.23 -5.49
N LYS A 184 -14.76 5.71 -5.88
CA LYS A 184 -15.21 4.39 -5.45
C LYS A 184 -14.23 3.37 -6.04
N PHE A 185 -13.58 2.59 -5.18
CA PHE A 185 -12.76 1.44 -5.56
C PHE A 185 -13.62 0.18 -5.58
#